data_48639fa846910e8d3491cc34b98136bc
#
_entry.id   48639fa846910e8d3491cc34b98136bc
#
_cell.length_a   1.000
_cell.length_b   1.000
_cell.length_c   1.000
_cell.angle_alpha   90.00
_cell.angle_beta   90.00
_cell.angle_gamma   90.00
#
_symmetry.space_group_name_H-M   'P 1'
#
loop_
_entity.id
_entity.type
_entity.pdbx_description
1 polymer ?
#
loop_
_entity_poly.entity_id
_entity_poly.type
_entity_poly.pdbx_seq_one_letter_code
_entity_poly.pdbx_strand_id
1 'polypeptide(L)'
;MLPFKRYIYDGYAGVMTGHLYVPALDKARNKPVSMSRAVVTDLLQKELGFRGLCFTDALAMKGATTRKSDNPSVMALLAGNDILLAPTAPINDFAAVKEALEEGILDREEIEAKIIKILQYKYIAGLNDYRPVETKGLSERLNSPHAAWLAAKLNEEAITLLKNEGDIIPLKQLDKKKIAALSIGDGVGNEFQKMLGRYDSVACFSISRNATAAQVQSVYKKLEKYDVVICGVHTVRIPESSALCELAAKKELVYAFFTLPYFCKAYKPSILKAKAVVMAYEGTPLAQKYAAQAIFGGIAVKGKLPVSIPSLYTAGTGVFTEKTRLGYHEPEEVEASPERLDVIASIVEDGLEQKAFPGCQVLVAKDGMIIYDKSFGYFDYDKKQAVDENSVYDLASSSKAAGTLLAVMKAYD
;
A
#
# COMPACT_ATOMS: atom_id res chain seq x y z
N MET A 1 25.43 -8.96 -5.50
CA MET A 1 25.71 -10.30 -4.93
C MET A 1 25.54 -10.37 -3.39
N LEU A 2 25.70 -9.28 -2.62
CA LEU A 2 25.60 -9.31 -1.16
C LEU A 2 24.26 -9.92 -0.63
N PRO A 3 23.07 -9.58 -1.16
CA PRO A 3 21.81 -10.19 -0.70
C PRO A 3 21.78 -11.71 -0.90
N PHE A 4 22.30 -12.20 -2.04
CA PHE A 4 22.34 -13.64 -2.32
C PHE A 4 23.27 -14.39 -1.37
N LYS A 5 24.46 -13.82 -1.08
CA LYS A 5 25.41 -14.41 -0.12
C LYS A 5 24.77 -14.52 1.27
N ARG A 6 24.05 -13.47 1.72
CA ARG A 6 23.34 -13.49 2.99
C ARG A 6 22.23 -14.53 3.01
N TYR A 7 21.40 -14.57 1.94
CA TYR A 7 20.33 -15.54 1.77
C TYR A 7 20.84 -17.00 1.85
N ILE A 8 21.97 -17.28 1.17
CA ILE A 8 22.62 -18.60 1.20
C ILE A 8 23.16 -18.92 2.58
N TYR A 9 23.83 -17.96 3.23
CA TYR A 9 24.36 -18.09 4.58
C TYR A 9 23.27 -18.41 5.61
N ASP A 10 22.11 -17.77 5.49
CA ASP A 10 20.97 -17.99 6.37
C ASP A 10 20.22 -19.33 6.08
N GLY A 11 20.63 -20.11 5.09
CA GLY A 11 20.15 -21.46 4.84
C GLY A 11 18.76 -21.56 4.19
N TYR A 12 18.35 -20.55 3.44
CA TYR A 12 17.04 -20.56 2.75
C TYR A 12 16.96 -21.62 1.63
N ALA A 13 15.74 -22.18 1.45
CA ALA A 13 15.51 -23.40 0.69
C ALA A 13 15.45 -23.25 -0.83
N GLY A 14 15.10 -22.08 -1.39
CA GLY A 14 14.84 -21.95 -2.82
C GLY A 14 15.33 -20.65 -3.44
N VAL A 15 15.85 -20.71 -4.68
CA VAL A 15 16.22 -19.54 -5.49
C VAL A 15 15.54 -19.67 -6.87
N MET A 16 14.85 -18.62 -7.30
CA MET A 16 14.31 -18.52 -8.66
C MET A 16 15.33 -17.84 -9.58
N THR A 17 15.64 -18.48 -10.69
CA THR A 17 16.55 -17.96 -11.73
C THR A 17 15.75 -17.19 -12.78
N GLY A 18 16.04 -15.90 -12.97
CA GLY A 18 15.29 -15.04 -13.88
C GLY A 18 15.71 -15.17 -15.34
N HIS A 19 14.81 -14.84 -16.27
CA HIS A 19 15.09 -14.79 -17.71
C HIS A 19 15.75 -13.46 -18.11
N LEU A 20 16.81 -13.08 -17.41
CA LEU A 20 17.56 -11.84 -17.62
C LEU A 20 18.83 -12.12 -18.43
N TYR A 21 19.17 -11.24 -19.36
CA TYR A 21 20.45 -11.25 -20.03
C TYR A 21 21.46 -10.39 -19.24
N VAL A 22 22.51 -11.04 -18.73
CA VAL A 22 23.55 -10.38 -17.90
C VAL A 22 24.93 -10.68 -18.49
N PRO A 23 25.42 -9.87 -19.47
CA PRO A 23 26.68 -10.12 -20.18
C PRO A 23 27.92 -10.17 -19.29
N ALA A 24 27.85 -9.55 -18.12
CA ALA A 24 28.92 -9.59 -17.13
C ALA A 24 29.10 -11.00 -16.50
N LEU A 25 28.06 -11.84 -16.52
CA LEU A 25 28.08 -13.19 -15.95
C LEU A 25 28.18 -14.28 -17.03
N ASP A 26 27.51 -14.11 -18.17
CA ASP A 26 27.60 -14.98 -19.33
C ASP A 26 27.59 -14.14 -20.62
N LYS A 27 28.68 -14.22 -21.40
CA LYS A 27 28.86 -13.45 -22.64
C LYS A 27 28.06 -13.99 -23.82
N ALA A 28 27.45 -15.16 -23.70
CA ALA A 28 26.66 -15.75 -24.79
C ALA A 28 25.45 -14.86 -25.11
N ARG A 29 25.35 -14.42 -26.39
CA ARG A 29 24.26 -13.54 -26.83
C ARG A 29 22.89 -14.23 -26.69
N ASN A 30 21.90 -13.48 -26.21
CA ASN A 30 20.51 -13.92 -26.08
C ASN A 30 20.32 -15.16 -25.17
N LYS A 31 21.25 -15.43 -24.28
CA LYS A 31 21.15 -16.54 -23.33
C LYS A 31 20.73 -15.98 -21.96
N PRO A 32 19.52 -16.27 -21.49
CA PRO A 32 19.08 -15.80 -20.18
C PRO A 32 19.83 -16.52 -19.06
N VAL A 33 19.96 -15.87 -17.92
CA VAL A 33 20.63 -16.40 -16.71
C VAL A 33 20.07 -17.76 -16.30
N SER A 34 18.75 -17.95 -16.39
CA SER A 34 18.07 -19.22 -16.09
C SER A 34 18.50 -20.39 -16.95
N MET A 35 19.11 -20.13 -18.10
CA MET A 35 19.62 -21.17 -19.03
C MET A 35 21.14 -21.18 -19.12
N SER A 36 21.82 -20.46 -18.23
CA SER A 36 23.27 -20.34 -18.18
C SER A 36 23.89 -21.26 -17.12
N ARG A 37 24.58 -22.31 -17.54
CA ARG A 37 25.35 -23.16 -16.61
C ARG A 37 26.39 -22.39 -15.83
N ALA A 38 27.04 -21.40 -16.46
CA ALA A 38 28.00 -20.51 -15.78
C ALA A 38 27.39 -19.74 -14.62
N VAL A 39 26.08 -19.41 -14.69
CA VAL A 39 25.42 -18.67 -13.63
C VAL A 39 24.71 -19.60 -12.62
N VAL A 40 23.93 -20.56 -13.09
CA VAL A 40 23.13 -21.42 -12.20
C VAL A 40 24.05 -22.44 -11.51
N THR A 41 24.85 -23.15 -12.26
CA THR A 41 25.72 -24.19 -11.67
C THR A 41 27.00 -23.61 -11.13
N ASP A 42 27.80 -22.90 -11.96
CA ASP A 42 29.16 -22.57 -11.55
C ASP A 42 29.18 -21.43 -10.53
N LEU A 43 28.43 -20.33 -10.77
CA LEU A 43 28.39 -19.22 -9.83
C LEU A 43 27.49 -19.53 -8.60
N LEU A 44 26.18 -19.83 -8.81
CA LEU A 44 25.23 -19.95 -7.70
C LEU A 44 25.48 -21.19 -6.85
N GLN A 45 25.60 -22.37 -7.47
CA GLN A 45 25.70 -23.63 -6.72
C GLN A 45 27.13 -23.90 -6.24
N LYS A 46 28.15 -23.70 -7.10
CA LYS A 46 29.56 -24.03 -6.75
C LYS A 46 30.27 -22.89 -6.02
N GLU A 47 30.34 -21.70 -6.62
CA GLU A 47 31.12 -20.59 -6.04
C GLU A 47 30.42 -20.00 -4.80
N LEU A 48 29.10 -19.72 -4.88
CA LEU A 48 28.32 -19.16 -3.75
C LEU A 48 27.87 -20.24 -2.76
N GLY A 49 27.97 -21.53 -3.11
CA GLY A 49 27.66 -22.64 -2.22
C GLY A 49 26.15 -22.91 -1.99
N PHE A 50 25.27 -22.42 -2.88
CA PHE A 50 23.83 -22.67 -2.73
C PHE A 50 23.49 -24.15 -2.91
N ARG A 51 22.83 -24.73 -1.91
CA ARG A 51 22.45 -26.15 -1.88
C ARG A 51 20.94 -26.39 -1.99
N GLY A 52 20.16 -25.32 -1.98
CA GLY A 52 18.69 -25.38 -2.09
C GLY A 52 18.19 -25.69 -3.50
N LEU A 53 16.87 -25.61 -3.67
CA LEU A 53 16.19 -25.82 -4.94
C LEU A 53 16.32 -24.61 -5.87
N CYS A 54 16.77 -24.84 -7.10
CA CYS A 54 16.78 -23.85 -8.17
C CYS A 54 15.51 -23.99 -9.00
N PHE A 55 14.69 -22.94 -9.01
CA PHE A 55 13.50 -22.85 -9.85
C PHE A 55 13.77 -21.94 -11.04
N THR A 56 13.24 -22.26 -12.21
CA THR A 56 13.18 -21.25 -13.27
C THR A 56 12.10 -20.20 -12.95
N ASP A 57 12.22 -19.00 -13.49
CA ASP A 57 11.06 -18.15 -13.72
C ASP A 57 10.13 -18.81 -14.76
N ALA A 58 8.92 -18.28 -14.97
CA ALA A 58 7.93 -18.90 -15.85
C ALA A 58 8.43 -19.05 -17.29
N LEU A 59 8.60 -20.28 -17.76
CA LEU A 59 9.12 -20.59 -19.09
C LEU A 59 8.19 -20.12 -20.23
N ALA A 60 6.93 -19.80 -19.92
CA ALA A 60 6.00 -19.14 -20.84
C ALA A 60 6.33 -17.67 -21.13
N MET A 61 7.24 -17.04 -20.37
CA MET A 61 7.66 -15.66 -20.59
C MET A 61 8.51 -15.53 -21.86
N LYS A 62 8.34 -14.41 -22.58
CA LYS A 62 9.14 -14.10 -23.79
C LYS A 62 10.65 -14.12 -23.56
N GLY A 63 11.09 -13.79 -22.34
CA GLY A 63 12.50 -13.82 -21.94
C GLY A 63 13.12 -15.23 -21.89
N ALA A 64 12.31 -16.29 -21.82
CA ALA A 64 12.75 -17.67 -21.85
C ALA A 64 13.11 -18.17 -23.26
N THR A 65 12.79 -17.39 -24.31
CA THR A 65 13.00 -17.79 -25.68
C THR A 65 14.48 -17.59 -26.09
N THR A 66 15.15 -18.66 -26.46
CA THR A 66 16.51 -18.66 -27.01
C THR A 66 16.49 -18.77 -28.55
N ARG A 67 17.10 -19.77 -29.13
CA ARG A 67 17.01 -20.04 -30.56
C ARG A 67 15.77 -20.86 -30.86
N LYS A 68 15.22 -20.75 -32.07
CA LYS A 68 14.03 -21.54 -32.49
C LYS A 68 14.23 -23.07 -32.39
N SER A 69 15.48 -23.54 -32.42
CA SER A 69 15.84 -24.94 -32.31
C SER A 69 15.92 -25.48 -30.88
N ASP A 70 16.00 -24.62 -29.88
CA ASP A 70 16.31 -25.04 -28.53
C ASP A 70 15.03 -25.15 -27.70
N ASN A 71 14.85 -26.28 -27.01
CA ASN A 71 13.74 -26.41 -26.04
C ASN A 71 14.11 -25.72 -24.72
N PRO A 72 13.34 -24.72 -24.25
CA PRO A 72 13.65 -23.98 -23.01
C PRO A 72 13.75 -24.87 -21.78
N SER A 73 12.94 -25.92 -21.68
CA SER A 73 12.92 -26.83 -20.55
C SER A 73 14.22 -27.65 -20.47
N VAL A 74 14.69 -28.17 -21.60
CA VAL A 74 15.96 -28.90 -21.68
C VAL A 74 17.13 -27.97 -21.33
N MET A 75 17.16 -26.77 -21.92
CA MET A 75 18.21 -25.77 -21.64
C MET A 75 18.29 -25.35 -20.17
N ALA A 76 17.14 -25.21 -19.53
CA ALA A 76 17.08 -24.86 -18.10
C ALA A 76 17.59 -25.99 -17.19
N LEU A 77 17.29 -27.26 -17.52
CA LEU A 77 17.83 -28.43 -16.81
C LEU A 77 19.35 -28.55 -16.98
N LEU A 78 19.86 -28.34 -18.20
CA LEU A 78 21.30 -28.32 -18.52
C LEU A 78 22.03 -27.19 -17.75
N ALA A 79 21.35 -26.06 -17.51
CA ALA A 79 21.92 -24.96 -16.74
C ALA A 79 22.06 -25.28 -15.25
N GLY A 80 21.33 -26.28 -14.73
CA GLY A 80 21.38 -26.69 -13.33
C GLY A 80 20.13 -26.38 -12.52
N ASN A 81 19.02 -25.93 -13.14
CA ASN A 81 17.77 -25.79 -12.41
C ASN A 81 17.19 -27.15 -12.02
N ASP A 82 16.53 -27.22 -10.87
CA ASP A 82 15.90 -28.43 -10.36
C ASP A 82 14.42 -28.52 -10.77
N ILE A 83 13.74 -27.38 -10.84
CA ILE A 83 12.29 -27.30 -11.10
C ILE A 83 12.03 -26.29 -12.21
N LEU A 84 11.19 -26.71 -13.17
CA LEU A 84 10.75 -25.92 -14.31
C LEU A 84 9.37 -25.33 -14.01
N LEU A 85 9.26 -23.99 -14.01
CA LEU A 85 8.01 -23.29 -13.71
C LEU A 85 7.25 -22.95 -15.00
N ALA A 86 5.96 -23.31 -15.04
CA ALA A 86 5.00 -22.93 -16.08
C ALA A 86 5.55 -23.06 -17.53
N PRO A 87 5.95 -24.25 -17.97
CA PRO A 87 6.33 -24.48 -19.38
C PRO A 87 5.11 -24.22 -20.29
N THR A 88 5.37 -23.70 -21.49
CA THR A 88 4.30 -23.32 -22.45
C THR A 88 3.51 -24.52 -22.97
N ALA A 89 4.18 -25.64 -23.16
CA ALA A 89 3.58 -26.86 -23.68
C ALA A 89 4.07 -28.09 -22.87
N PRO A 90 3.54 -28.34 -21.67
CA PRO A 90 4.08 -29.31 -20.71
C PRO A 90 4.26 -30.71 -21.28
N ILE A 91 3.34 -31.18 -22.14
CA ILE A 91 3.41 -32.50 -22.78
C ILE A 91 4.60 -32.58 -23.77
N ASN A 92 4.77 -31.53 -24.59
CA ASN A 92 5.87 -31.48 -25.58
C ASN A 92 7.23 -31.30 -24.87
N ASP A 93 7.24 -30.48 -23.80
CA ASP A 93 8.43 -30.25 -22.98
C ASP A 93 8.86 -31.53 -22.28
N PHE A 94 7.91 -32.32 -21.75
CA PHE A 94 8.21 -33.65 -21.19
C PHE A 94 8.79 -34.59 -22.21
N ALA A 95 8.21 -34.64 -23.43
CA ALA A 95 8.72 -35.45 -24.51
C ALA A 95 10.16 -35.03 -24.90
N ALA A 96 10.43 -33.73 -25.02
CA ALA A 96 11.75 -33.21 -25.33
C ALA A 96 12.80 -33.55 -24.25
N VAL A 97 12.42 -33.48 -22.96
CA VAL A 97 13.31 -33.86 -21.85
C VAL A 97 13.61 -35.37 -21.90
N LYS A 98 12.61 -36.21 -22.22
CA LYS A 98 12.79 -37.66 -22.37
C LYS A 98 13.73 -37.98 -23.53
N GLU A 99 13.52 -37.38 -24.69
CA GLU A 99 14.38 -37.50 -25.87
C GLU A 99 15.82 -37.08 -25.55
N ALA A 100 16.00 -35.92 -24.88
CA ALA A 100 17.31 -35.43 -24.48
C ALA A 100 18.05 -36.37 -23.49
N LEU A 101 17.32 -37.11 -22.66
CA LEU A 101 17.88 -38.19 -21.82
C LEU A 101 18.29 -39.42 -22.63
N GLU A 102 17.46 -39.84 -23.62
CA GLU A 102 17.72 -40.98 -24.48
C GLU A 102 18.93 -40.72 -25.42
N GLU A 103 19.10 -39.47 -25.86
CA GLU A 103 20.23 -39.04 -26.69
C GLU A 103 21.50 -38.72 -25.88
N GLY A 104 21.46 -38.79 -24.56
CA GLY A 104 22.57 -38.45 -23.69
C GLY A 104 22.94 -36.95 -23.63
N ILE A 105 22.05 -36.05 -24.09
CA ILE A 105 22.19 -34.60 -23.95
C ILE A 105 22.03 -34.19 -22.48
N LEU A 106 21.04 -34.79 -21.79
CA LEU A 106 20.87 -34.67 -20.32
C LEU A 106 21.50 -35.90 -19.67
N ASP A 107 22.33 -35.67 -18.66
CA ASP A 107 22.92 -36.74 -17.85
C ASP A 107 21.85 -37.32 -16.91
N ARG A 108 21.68 -38.63 -16.96
CA ARG A 108 20.73 -39.35 -16.13
C ARG A 108 21.03 -39.20 -14.64
N GLU A 109 22.30 -39.28 -14.25
CA GLU A 109 22.70 -39.16 -12.83
C GLU A 109 22.44 -37.73 -12.30
N GLU A 110 22.68 -36.67 -13.11
CA GLU A 110 22.34 -35.30 -12.76
C GLU A 110 20.83 -35.14 -12.57
N ILE A 111 19.99 -35.76 -13.40
CA ILE A 111 18.51 -35.67 -13.28
C ILE A 111 18.01 -36.44 -12.03
N GLU A 112 18.55 -37.63 -11.79
CA GLU A 112 18.21 -38.43 -10.60
C GLU A 112 18.60 -37.70 -9.32
N ALA A 113 19.76 -37.05 -9.26
CA ALA A 113 20.18 -36.23 -8.16
C ALA A 113 19.21 -35.04 -7.88
N LYS A 114 18.69 -34.39 -8.94
CA LYS A 114 17.67 -33.34 -8.82
C LYS A 114 16.35 -33.89 -8.26
N ILE A 115 15.93 -35.08 -8.74
CA ILE A 115 14.71 -35.74 -8.22
C ILE A 115 14.87 -36.06 -6.72
N ILE A 116 16.01 -36.65 -6.33
CA ILE A 116 16.30 -36.95 -4.93
C ILE A 116 16.24 -35.68 -4.07
N LYS A 117 16.88 -34.60 -4.54
CA LYS A 117 16.83 -33.29 -3.87
C LYS A 117 15.39 -32.78 -3.68
N ILE A 118 14.56 -32.85 -4.73
CA ILE A 118 13.13 -32.47 -4.64
C ILE A 118 12.39 -33.33 -3.61
N LEU A 119 12.61 -34.65 -3.60
CA LEU A 119 11.99 -35.55 -2.64
C LEU A 119 12.44 -35.27 -1.20
N GLN A 120 13.71 -34.94 -0.99
CA GLN A 120 14.24 -34.52 0.31
C GLN A 120 13.53 -33.26 0.82
N TYR A 121 13.37 -32.25 -0.03
CA TYR A 121 12.63 -31.03 0.37
C TYR A 121 11.15 -31.28 0.63
N LYS A 122 10.51 -32.17 -0.13
CA LYS A 122 9.14 -32.62 0.16
C LYS A 122 9.06 -33.32 1.53
N TYR A 123 10.04 -34.14 1.85
CA TYR A 123 10.12 -34.81 3.15
C TYR A 123 10.32 -33.81 4.29
N ILE A 124 11.25 -32.86 4.14
CA ILE A 124 11.49 -31.77 5.12
C ILE A 124 10.22 -30.94 5.32
N ALA A 125 9.44 -30.72 4.26
CA ALA A 125 8.15 -30.02 4.33
C ALA A 125 7.02 -30.85 4.96
N GLY A 126 7.29 -32.10 5.40
CA GLY A 126 6.29 -32.97 6.04
C GLY A 126 5.30 -33.64 5.09
N LEU A 127 5.57 -33.61 3.75
CA LEU A 127 4.63 -34.18 2.78
C LEU A 127 4.57 -35.72 2.77
N ASN A 128 5.47 -36.38 3.48
CA ASN A 128 5.41 -37.82 3.76
C ASN A 128 4.28 -38.20 4.76
N ASP A 129 3.83 -37.24 5.59
CA ASP A 129 2.67 -37.37 6.48
C ASP A 129 1.73 -36.18 6.21
N TYR A 130 1.28 -36.06 4.96
CA TYR A 130 0.45 -34.95 4.52
C TYR A 130 -0.90 -34.95 5.22
N ARG A 131 -1.19 -33.85 5.92
CA ARG A 131 -2.50 -33.58 6.51
C ARG A 131 -3.14 -32.41 5.77
N PRO A 132 -4.36 -32.57 5.25
CA PRO A 132 -5.09 -31.47 4.63
C PRO A 132 -5.26 -30.31 5.61
N VAL A 133 -5.16 -29.08 5.10
CA VAL A 133 -5.44 -27.89 5.90
C VAL A 133 -6.91 -27.88 6.30
N GLU A 134 -7.21 -27.69 7.58
CA GLU A 134 -8.58 -27.51 8.03
C GLU A 134 -9.13 -26.18 7.51
N THR A 135 -10.21 -26.27 6.71
CA THR A 135 -10.83 -25.09 6.07
C THR A 135 -11.83 -24.37 6.97
N LYS A 136 -12.35 -25.06 8.03
CA LYS A 136 -13.25 -24.42 9.00
C LYS A 136 -12.53 -23.30 9.74
N GLY A 137 -13.08 -22.08 9.70
CA GLY A 137 -12.48 -20.89 10.33
C GLY A 137 -11.13 -20.48 9.71
N LEU A 138 -10.83 -20.90 8.46
CA LEU A 138 -9.56 -20.57 7.80
C LEU A 138 -9.47 -19.09 7.49
N SER A 139 -10.57 -18.47 7.02
CA SER A 139 -10.61 -17.04 6.71
C SER A 139 -10.31 -16.19 7.93
N GLU A 140 -10.92 -16.52 9.06
CA GLU A 140 -10.73 -15.81 10.34
C GLU A 140 -9.30 -15.96 10.87
N ARG A 141 -8.70 -17.15 10.70
CA ARG A 141 -7.30 -17.38 11.11
C ARG A 141 -6.30 -16.61 10.23
N LEU A 142 -6.56 -16.48 8.93
CA LEU A 142 -5.70 -15.74 8.01
C LEU A 142 -5.89 -14.22 8.13
N ASN A 143 -7.13 -13.78 8.37
CA ASN A 143 -7.50 -12.37 8.52
C ASN A 143 -7.74 -12.03 9.99
N SER A 144 -6.80 -12.41 10.85
CA SER A 144 -6.91 -12.14 12.28
C SER A 144 -6.88 -10.63 12.58
N PRO A 145 -7.46 -10.17 13.70
CA PRO A 145 -7.34 -8.78 14.14
C PRO A 145 -5.89 -8.31 14.22
N HIS A 146 -4.97 -9.17 14.64
CA HIS A 146 -3.54 -8.86 14.66
C HIS A 146 -2.96 -8.62 13.26
N ALA A 147 -3.38 -9.39 12.25
CA ALA A 147 -2.95 -9.16 10.87
C ALA A 147 -3.48 -7.82 10.32
N ALA A 148 -4.73 -7.48 10.64
CA ALA A 148 -5.33 -6.19 10.29
C ALA A 148 -4.59 -5.02 10.97
N TRP A 149 -4.33 -5.13 12.27
CA TRP A 149 -3.52 -4.17 13.02
C TRP A 149 -2.12 -3.99 12.42
N LEU A 150 -1.43 -5.09 12.11
CA LEU A 150 -0.09 -5.02 11.52
C LEU A 150 -0.10 -4.31 10.16
N ALA A 151 -1.10 -4.62 9.33
CA ALA A 151 -1.28 -3.93 8.04
C ALA A 151 -1.53 -2.43 8.21
N ALA A 152 -2.37 -2.04 9.19
CA ALA A 152 -2.63 -0.65 9.53
C ALA A 152 -1.35 0.06 9.99
N LYS A 153 -0.60 -0.54 10.90
CA LYS A 153 0.65 0.00 11.43
C LYS A 153 1.72 0.17 10.35
N LEU A 154 1.87 -0.80 9.46
CA LEU A 154 2.81 -0.70 8.34
C LEU A 154 2.44 0.44 7.37
N ASN A 155 1.16 0.62 7.10
CA ASN A 155 0.67 1.73 6.26
C ASN A 155 0.90 3.09 6.93
N GLU A 156 0.64 3.22 8.23
CA GLU A 156 0.89 4.44 8.99
C GLU A 156 2.38 4.84 8.94
N GLU A 157 3.27 3.91 9.30
CA GLU A 157 4.72 4.14 9.34
C GLU A 157 5.34 4.38 7.94
N ALA A 158 4.70 3.88 6.88
CA ALA A 158 5.15 4.10 5.51
C ALA A 158 4.90 5.52 5.01
N ILE A 159 3.91 6.24 5.55
CA ILE A 159 3.59 7.60 5.08
C ILE A 159 4.82 8.49 5.16
N THR A 160 5.18 9.10 4.02
CA THR A 160 6.40 9.89 3.89
C THR A 160 6.08 11.31 3.42
N LEU A 161 6.53 12.32 4.14
CA LEU A 161 6.41 13.71 3.75
C LEU A 161 7.69 14.15 3.03
N LEU A 162 7.62 14.32 1.72
CA LEU A 162 8.77 14.64 0.86
C LEU A 162 9.10 16.13 0.81
N LYS A 163 8.11 16.99 1.04
CA LYS A 163 8.23 18.44 1.05
C LYS A 163 7.20 19.03 2.02
N ASN A 164 7.60 20.06 2.79
CA ASN A 164 6.73 20.79 3.70
C ASN A 164 7.20 22.25 3.80
N GLU A 165 6.89 23.05 2.79
CA GLU A 165 7.29 24.43 2.71
C GLU A 165 6.45 25.31 3.64
N GLY A 166 7.11 26.02 4.56
CA GLY A 166 6.45 26.87 5.54
C GLY A 166 5.69 26.09 6.62
N ASP A 167 6.02 24.83 6.84
CA ASP A 167 5.40 23.95 7.85
C ASP A 167 3.86 23.93 7.74
N ILE A 168 3.37 23.85 6.48
CA ILE A 168 1.94 23.82 6.20
C ILE A 168 1.26 22.57 6.74
N ILE A 169 1.98 21.44 6.76
CA ILE A 169 1.52 20.17 7.34
C ILE A 169 2.13 20.05 8.76
N PRO A 170 1.31 19.78 9.78
CA PRO A 170 -0.15 19.64 9.80
C PRO A 170 -0.89 20.95 9.49
N LEU A 171 -2.01 20.85 8.74
CA LEU A 171 -2.82 22.02 8.41
C LEU A 171 -3.32 22.71 9.66
N LYS A 172 -3.15 24.04 9.71
CA LYS A 172 -3.51 24.89 10.85
C LYS A 172 -4.58 25.92 10.46
N GLN A 173 -5.24 26.53 11.46
CA GLN A 173 -6.24 27.59 11.27
C GLN A 173 -7.38 27.14 10.34
N LEU A 174 -7.94 25.96 10.60
CA LEU A 174 -8.98 25.36 9.75
C LEU A 174 -10.22 26.26 9.67
N ASP A 175 -10.55 26.98 10.75
CA ASP A 175 -11.63 27.95 10.85
C ASP A 175 -11.50 29.14 9.88
N LYS A 176 -10.29 29.40 9.34
CA LYS A 176 -9.99 30.53 8.47
C LYS A 176 -9.75 30.16 7.01
N LYS A 177 -9.64 28.86 6.70
CA LYS A 177 -9.27 28.38 5.38
C LYS A 177 -10.38 27.57 4.73
N LYS A 178 -10.68 27.86 3.48
CA LYS A 178 -11.55 27.02 2.65
C LYS A 178 -10.71 25.92 1.99
N ILE A 179 -11.03 24.68 2.29
CA ILE A 179 -10.26 23.51 1.82
C ILE A 179 -11.05 22.77 0.76
N ALA A 180 -10.37 22.37 -0.31
CA ALA A 180 -10.89 21.46 -1.32
C ALA A 180 -9.98 20.23 -1.47
N ALA A 181 -10.58 19.08 -1.72
CA ALA A 181 -9.89 17.85 -2.09
C ALA A 181 -10.18 17.49 -3.54
N LEU A 182 -9.13 17.40 -4.36
CA LEU A 182 -9.19 16.97 -5.74
C LEU A 182 -8.64 15.55 -5.86
N SER A 183 -9.44 14.60 -6.34
CA SER A 183 -8.98 13.25 -6.69
C SER A 183 -8.67 13.17 -8.18
N ILE A 184 -7.46 12.78 -8.56
CA ILE A 184 -7.05 12.57 -9.96
C ILE A 184 -6.91 11.07 -10.23
N GLY A 185 -7.78 10.55 -11.09
CA GLY A 185 -7.78 9.14 -11.50
C GLY A 185 -8.64 8.22 -10.65
N ASP A 186 -9.32 8.76 -9.65
CA ASP A 186 -10.31 8.08 -8.82
C ASP A 186 -11.57 8.94 -8.67
N GLY A 187 -12.67 8.36 -8.16
CA GLY A 187 -13.96 9.04 -7.99
C GLY A 187 -14.01 10.02 -6.81
N VAL A 188 -15.11 10.76 -6.74
CA VAL A 188 -15.48 11.57 -5.57
C VAL A 188 -15.92 10.62 -4.44
N GLY A 189 -15.57 10.95 -3.19
CA GLY A 189 -15.95 10.18 -2.01
C GLY A 189 -15.13 8.91 -1.80
N ASN A 190 -13.91 8.86 -2.33
CA ASN A 190 -12.94 7.82 -2.00
C ASN A 190 -12.49 7.92 -0.52
N GLU A 191 -11.78 6.91 -0.03
CA GLU A 191 -11.39 6.83 1.38
C GLU A 191 -10.51 8.01 1.84
N PHE A 192 -9.69 8.55 0.93
CA PHE A 192 -8.90 9.75 1.21
C PHE A 192 -9.79 10.96 1.49
N GLN A 193 -10.76 11.23 0.60
CA GLN A 193 -11.68 12.37 0.75
C GLN A 193 -12.61 12.21 1.95
N LYS A 194 -13.10 10.99 2.21
CA LYS A 194 -13.89 10.71 3.42
C LYS A 194 -13.10 11.01 4.69
N MET A 195 -11.85 10.55 4.76
CA MET A 195 -11.00 10.78 5.94
C MET A 195 -10.62 12.25 6.10
N LEU A 196 -10.37 13.00 5.01
CA LEU A 196 -10.17 14.46 5.09
C LEU A 196 -11.41 15.14 5.69
N GLY A 197 -12.62 14.71 5.30
CA GLY A 197 -13.90 15.22 5.81
C GLY A 197 -14.13 14.96 7.29
N ARG A 198 -13.41 14.03 7.92
CA ARG A 198 -13.47 13.79 9.38
C ARG A 198 -12.75 14.87 10.19
N TYR A 199 -11.89 15.66 9.57
CA TYR A 199 -11.12 16.71 10.24
C TYR A 199 -11.67 18.12 10.00
N ASP A 200 -12.29 18.34 8.83
CA ASP A 200 -12.83 19.65 8.46
C ASP A 200 -13.85 19.53 7.32
N SER A 201 -14.62 20.59 7.10
CA SER A 201 -15.52 20.71 5.97
C SER A 201 -14.71 20.85 4.67
N VAL A 202 -14.49 19.74 3.96
CA VAL A 202 -13.69 19.65 2.74
C VAL A 202 -14.57 19.44 1.52
N ALA A 203 -14.50 20.37 0.56
CA ALA A 203 -15.24 20.23 -0.69
C ALA A 203 -14.55 19.25 -1.64
N CYS A 204 -15.23 18.19 -2.06
CA CYS A 204 -14.66 17.11 -2.83
C CYS A 204 -14.92 17.25 -4.34
N PHE A 205 -13.86 17.06 -5.12
CA PHE A 205 -13.86 17.07 -6.58
C PHE A 205 -13.09 15.87 -7.11
N SER A 206 -13.35 15.50 -8.38
CA SER A 206 -12.56 14.48 -9.06
C SER A 206 -12.32 14.80 -10.51
N ILE A 207 -11.23 14.29 -11.06
CA ILE A 207 -10.88 14.29 -12.47
C ILE A 207 -10.59 12.85 -12.88
N SER A 208 -11.42 12.30 -13.77
CA SER A 208 -11.22 10.97 -14.33
C SER A 208 -9.91 10.91 -15.12
N ARG A 209 -9.27 9.73 -15.16
CA ARG A 209 -8.09 9.49 -16.01
C ARG A 209 -8.33 9.73 -17.51
N ASN A 210 -9.59 9.73 -17.94
CA ASN A 210 -10.01 9.94 -19.32
C ASN A 210 -10.76 11.28 -19.51
N ALA A 211 -10.65 12.22 -18.56
CA ALA A 211 -11.31 13.51 -18.63
C ALA A 211 -10.80 14.31 -19.84
N THR A 212 -11.73 15.00 -20.50
CA THR A 212 -11.40 15.96 -21.58
C THR A 212 -10.80 17.23 -20.99
N ALA A 213 -10.07 18.00 -21.81
CA ALA A 213 -9.51 19.30 -21.39
C ALA A 213 -10.59 20.25 -20.84
N ALA A 214 -11.77 20.29 -21.46
CA ALA A 214 -12.88 21.11 -20.99
C ALA A 214 -13.39 20.70 -19.60
N GLN A 215 -13.50 19.39 -19.32
CA GLN A 215 -13.86 18.88 -18.01
C GLN A 215 -12.82 19.25 -16.96
N VAL A 216 -11.53 19.09 -17.29
CA VAL A 216 -10.42 19.45 -16.42
C VAL A 216 -10.46 20.94 -16.06
N GLN A 217 -10.59 21.82 -17.07
CA GLN A 217 -10.68 23.26 -16.86
C GLN A 217 -11.90 23.67 -16.02
N SER A 218 -13.05 23.03 -16.22
CA SER A 218 -14.25 23.26 -15.40
C SER A 218 -14.00 22.97 -13.92
N VAL A 219 -13.29 21.89 -13.60
CA VAL A 219 -12.94 21.55 -12.21
C VAL A 219 -11.97 22.57 -11.65
N TYR A 220 -10.89 22.91 -12.35
CA TYR A 220 -9.91 23.90 -11.86
C TYR A 220 -10.53 25.27 -11.59
N LYS A 221 -11.44 25.73 -12.44
CA LYS A 221 -12.18 26.97 -12.20
C LYS A 221 -12.98 26.93 -10.90
N LYS A 222 -13.58 25.77 -10.55
CA LYS A 222 -14.28 25.60 -9.27
C LYS A 222 -13.32 25.64 -8.08
N LEU A 223 -12.07 25.22 -8.27
CA LEU A 223 -11.05 25.21 -7.20
C LEU A 223 -10.49 26.61 -6.89
N GLU A 224 -10.65 27.61 -7.76
CA GLU A 224 -10.13 28.96 -7.55
C GLU A 224 -10.66 29.67 -6.29
N LYS A 225 -11.83 29.28 -5.80
CA LYS A 225 -12.46 29.85 -4.59
C LYS A 225 -11.95 29.29 -3.25
N TYR A 226 -11.05 28.28 -3.30
CA TYR A 226 -10.48 27.66 -2.11
C TYR A 226 -9.07 28.17 -1.83
N ASP A 227 -8.66 28.18 -0.58
CA ASP A 227 -7.34 28.65 -0.16
C ASP A 227 -6.32 27.50 -0.23
N VAL A 228 -6.73 26.31 0.20
CA VAL A 228 -5.92 25.08 0.17
C VAL A 228 -6.57 24.08 -0.77
N VAL A 229 -5.76 23.48 -1.64
CA VAL A 229 -6.20 22.36 -2.48
C VAL A 229 -5.34 21.15 -2.18
N ILE A 230 -5.99 20.08 -1.70
CA ILE A 230 -5.35 18.78 -1.42
C ILE A 230 -5.59 17.87 -2.62
N CYS A 231 -4.54 17.51 -3.33
CA CYS A 231 -4.61 16.75 -4.57
C CYS A 231 -4.20 15.30 -4.34
N GLY A 232 -5.15 14.37 -4.29
CA GLY A 232 -4.92 12.93 -4.25
C GLY A 232 -4.68 12.37 -5.66
N VAL A 233 -3.51 11.79 -5.90
CA VAL A 233 -3.09 11.28 -7.20
C VAL A 233 -3.13 9.76 -7.21
N HIS A 234 -4.08 9.18 -7.97
CA HIS A 234 -4.31 7.73 -8.10
C HIS A 234 -3.94 7.18 -9.49
N THR A 235 -3.31 8.00 -10.35
CA THR A 235 -2.96 7.60 -11.71
C THR A 235 -1.65 8.21 -12.16
N VAL A 236 -0.98 7.51 -13.05
CA VAL A 236 0.24 8.01 -13.73
C VAL A 236 -0.07 9.02 -14.85
N ARG A 237 -1.30 9.02 -15.35
CA ARG A 237 -1.73 9.92 -16.42
C ARG A 237 -2.11 11.28 -15.86
N ILE A 238 -1.45 12.33 -16.35
CA ILE A 238 -1.69 13.71 -15.93
C ILE A 238 -2.71 14.34 -16.87
N PRO A 239 -3.87 14.78 -16.36
CA PRO A 239 -4.72 15.67 -17.12
C PRO A 239 -4.21 17.10 -16.99
N GLU A 240 -3.89 17.77 -18.12
CA GLU A 240 -3.57 19.19 -18.18
C GLU A 240 -2.52 19.68 -17.15
N SER A 241 -1.26 19.29 -17.33
CA SER A 241 -0.17 19.63 -16.38
C SER A 241 0.06 21.14 -16.19
N SER A 242 -0.23 21.96 -17.20
CA SER A 242 -0.15 23.43 -17.13
C SER A 242 -1.11 24.02 -16.09
N ALA A 243 -2.34 23.56 -16.07
CA ALA A 243 -3.36 24.03 -15.14
C ALA A 243 -3.04 23.65 -13.68
N LEU A 244 -2.43 22.49 -13.43
CA LEU A 244 -1.90 22.14 -12.11
C LEU A 244 -0.76 23.07 -11.68
N CYS A 245 0.11 23.45 -12.60
CA CYS A 245 1.18 24.43 -12.32
C CYS A 245 0.65 25.82 -11.99
N GLU A 246 -0.42 26.25 -12.65
CA GLU A 246 -1.08 27.53 -12.35
C GLU A 246 -1.79 27.48 -11.01
N LEU A 247 -2.48 26.39 -10.70
CA LEU A 247 -3.12 26.18 -9.39
C LEU A 247 -2.08 26.22 -8.28
N ALA A 248 -0.96 25.51 -8.42
CA ALA A 248 0.13 25.50 -7.46
C ALA A 248 0.82 26.86 -7.27
N ALA A 249 0.77 27.73 -8.28
CA ALA A 249 1.32 29.09 -8.17
C ALA A 249 0.38 30.07 -7.44
N LYS A 250 -0.93 29.79 -7.42
CA LYS A 250 -1.95 30.69 -6.87
C LYS A 250 -2.49 30.23 -5.51
N LYS A 251 -2.37 28.96 -5.20
CA LYS A 251 -3.00 28.31 -4.02
C LYS A 251 -1.99 27.52 -3.21
N GLU A 252 -2.31 27.29 -1.95
CA GLU A 252 -1.58 26.31 -1.13
C GLU A 252 -1.92 24.90 -1.62
N LEU A 253 -1.12 24.37 -2.56
CA LEU A 253 -1.31 23.03 -3.10
C LEU A 253 -0.54 22.00 -2.28
N VAL A 254 -1.26 20.96 -1.84
CA VAL A 254 -0.74 19.79 -1.13
C VAL A 254 -0.97 18.56 -2.00
N TYR A 255 0.06 17.80 -2.30
CA TYR A 255 -0.06 16.51 -2.99
C TYR A 255 -0.08 15.34 -2.01
N ALA A 256 -0.91 14.33 -2.30
CA ALA A 256 -0.84 12.99 -1.75
C ALA A 256 -0.78 11.98 -2.91
N PHE A 257 0.32 11.24 -3.04
CA PHE A 257 0.53 10.27 -4.12
C PHE A 257 0.21 8.84 -3.64
N PHE A 258 -0.75 8.23 -4.30
CA PHE A 258 -1.20 6.84 -4.12
C PHE A 258 -0.67 5.94 -5.24
N THR A 259 0.54 6.19 -5.67
CA THR A 259 1.21 5.50 -6.78
C THR A 259 2.66 5.23 -6.42
N LEU A 260 3.34 4.41 -7.23
CA LEU A 260 4.78 4.21 -7.05
C LEU A 260 5.54 5.56 -7.13
N PRO A 261 6.59 5.75 -6.32
CA PRO A 261 7.33 7.03 -6.22
C PRO A 261 7.80 7.59 -7.57
N TYR A 262 8.23 6.74 -8.48
CA TYR A 262 8.74 7.16 -9.79
C TYR A 262 7.74 7.96 -10.64
N PHE A 263 6.44 7.76 -10.41
CA PHE A 263 5.39 8.47 -11.16
C PHE A 263 5.23 9.93 -10.75
N CYS A 264 5.76 10.34 -9.60
CA CYS A 264 5.83 11.75 -9.21
C CYS A 264 6.58 12.60 -10.24
N LYS A 265 7.54 12.01 -10.96
CA LYS A 265 8.32 12.72 -12.00
C LYS A 265 7.43 13.38 -13.07
N ALA A 266 6.30 12.75 -13.39
CA ALA A 266 5.34 13.29 -14.33
C ALA A 266 4.71 14.62 -13.85
N TYR A 267 4.59 14.81 -12.53
CA TYR A 267 4.03 16.02 -11.90
C TYR A 267 5.10 17.03 -11.48
N LYS A 268 6.37 16.83 -11.86
CA LYS A 268 7.51 17.66 -11.42
C LYS A 268 7.25 19.17 -11.52
N PRO A 269 6.73 19.76 -12.62
CA PRO A 269 6.57 21.21 -12.73
C PRO A 269 5.64 21.79 -11.66
N SER A 270 4.58 21.08 -11.28
CA SER A 270 3.63 21.52 -10.25
C SER A 270 4.11 21.14 -8.84
N ILE A 271 4.81 20.01 -8.66
CA ILE A 271 5.42 19.61 -7.37
C ILE A 271 6.42 20.66 -6.89
N LEU A 272 7.23 21.23 -7.77
CA LEU A 272 8.21 22.26 -7.41
C LEU A 272 7.55 23.52 -6.82
N LYS A 273 6.30 23.83 -7.24
CA LYS A 273 5.51 24.97 -6.76
C LYS A 273 4.59 24.60 -5.59
N ALA A 274 4.27 23.32 -5.40
CA ALA A 274 3.40 22.87 -4.32
C ALA A 274 4.02 23.14 -2.94
N LYS A 275 3.18 23.38 -1.95
CA LYS A 275 3.59 23.63 -0.56
C LYS A 275 4.01 22.36 0.16
N ALA A 276 3.31 21.25 -0.08
CA ALA A 276 3.66 19.98 0.54
C ALA A 276 3.44 18.80 -0.42
N VAL A 277 4.18 17.72 -0.18
CA VAL A 277 4.10 16.47 -0.95
C VAL A 277 4.18 15.29 -0.02
N VAL A 278 3.07 14.55 0.07
CA VAL A 278 2.94 13.30 0.81
C VAL A 278 3.03 12.12 -0.15
N MET A 279 3.78 11.10 0.21
CA MET A 279 3.89 9.83 -0.52
C MET A 279 3.28 8.73 0.33
N ALA A 280 2.25 8.07 -0.20
CA ALA A 280 1.56 6.94 0.43
C ALA A 280 1.80 5.62 -0.30
N TYR A 281 2.54 5.63 -1.43
CA TYR A 281 3.04 4.50 -2.23
C TYR A 281 1.98 3.68 -2.95
N GLU A 282 0.79 3.49 -2.37
CA GLU A 282 -0.28 2.65 -2.92
C GLU A 282 -1.67 3.26 -2.69
N GLY A 283 -2.66 2.79 -3.46
CA GLY A 283 -4.03 3.30 -3.40
C GLY A 283 -4.97 2.48 -2.50
N THR A 284 -4.44 1.72 -1.53
CA THR A 284 -5.27 0.96 -0.58
C THR A 284 -6.08 1.88 0.32
N PRO A 285 -7.22 1.43 0.86
CA PRO A 285 -8.00 2.20 1.83
C PRO A 285 -7.17 2.69 3.02
N LEU A 286 -6.27 1.86 3.55
CA LEU A 286 -5.40 2.21 4.68
C LEU A 286 -4.41 3.33 4.30
N ALA A 287 -3.71 3.22 3.18
CA ALA A 287 -2.79 4.24 2.71
C ALA A 287 -3.50 5.59 2.50
N GLN A 288 -4.73 5.57 1.96
CA GLN A 288 -5.56 6.75 1.77
C GLN A 288 -5.96 7.39 3.11
N LYS A 289 -6.42 6.58 4.07
CA LYS A 289 -6.78 7.04 5.42
C LYS A 289 -5.59 7.69 6.14
N TYR A 290 -4.43 7.04 6.16
CA TYR A 290 -3.26 7.57 6.87
C TYR A 290 -2.63 8.79 6.18
N ALA A 291 -2.66 8.86 4.85
CA ALA A 291 -2.22 10.08 4.14
C ALA A 291 -3.09 11.30 4.51
N ALA A 292 -4.40 11.13 4.62
CA ALA A 292 -5.31 12.19 5.06
C ALA A 292 -5.03 12.60 6.52
N GLN A 293 -4.83 11.63 7.40
CA GLN A 293 -4.48 11.88 8.80
C GLN A 293 -3.14 12.61 8.95
N ALA A 294 -2.13 12.23 8.15
CA ALA A 294 -0.85 12.93 8.12
C ALA A 294 -1.01 14.42 7.79
N ILE A 295 -1.85 14.74 6.79
CA ILE A 295 -2.11 16.12 6.36
C ILE A 295 -2.73 16.95 7.48
N PHE A 296 -3.61 16.37 8.28
CA PHE A 296 -4.27 17.08 9.40
C PHE A 296 -3.56 16.88 10.76
N GLY A 297 -2.52 16.06 10.83
CA GLY A 297 -1.78 15.80 12.07
C GLY A 297 -2.44 14.78 13.00
N GLY A 298 -3.29 13.90 12.46
CA GLY A 298 -3.84 12.75 13.19
C GLY A 298 -2.82 11.65 13.47
N ILE A 299 -1.74 11.62 12.68
CA ILE A 299 -0.57 10.77 12.90
C ILE A 299 0.72 11.61 12.82
N ALA A 300 1.79 11.13 13.46
CA ALA A 300 3.15 11.63 13.26
C ALA A 300 3.72 11.03 11.96
N VAL A 301 4.42 11.82 11.14
CA VAL A 301 5.09 11.33 9.94
C VAL A 301 6.59 11.17 10.21
N LYS A 302 7.10 9.94 10.02
CA LYS A 302 8.50 9.59 10.23
C LYS A 302 9.11 8.84 9.04
N GLY A 303 8.32 8.54 8.01
CA GLY A 303 8.74 7.80 6.83
C GLY A 303 9.87 8.48 6.07
N LYS A 304 10.72 7.67 5.44
CA LYS A 304 11.79 8.11 4.54
C LYS A 304 11.64 7.43 3.19
N LEU A 305 11.84 8.19 2.13
CA LEU A 305 11.75 7.68 0.77
C LEU A 305 12.78 6.55 0.54
N PRO A 306 12.35 5.32 0.19
CA PRO A 306 13.27 4.19 0.06
C PRO A 306 14.08 4.20 -1.24
N VAL A 307 13.68 5.00 -2.21
CA VAL A 307 14.30 5.07 -3.55
C VAL A 307 14.53 6.51 -3.96
N SER A 308 15.44 6.76 -4.91
CA SER A 308 15.60 8.10 -5.49
C SER A 308 14.63 8.30 -6.65
N ILE A 309 14.02 9.49 -6.72
CA ILE A 309 13.22 9.96 -7.85
C ILE A 309 14.10 10.95 -8.63
N PRO A 310 14.65 10.57 -9.78
CA PRO A 310 15.61 11.41 -10.50
C PRO A 310 15.10 12.83 -10.72
N SER A 311 15.94 13.82 -10.40
CA SER A 311 15.66 15.26 -10.52
C SER A 311 14.55 15.84 -9.61
N LEU A 312 14.08 15.07 -8.60
CA LEU A 312 13.13 15.54 -7.58
C LEU A 312 13.64 15.27 -6.17
N TYR A 313 13.79 13.98 -5.79
CA TYR A 313 14.11 13.59 -4.42
C TYR A 313 15.13 12.45 -4.39
N THR A 314 16.03 12.46 -3.40
CA THR A 314 16.98 11.37 -3.16
C THR A 314 16.40 10.34 -2.17
N ALA A 315 16.88 9.10 -2.23
CA ALA A 315 16.58 8.12 -1.19
C ALA A 315 16.96 8.67 0.19
N GLY A 316 16.15 8.39 1.20
CA GLY A 316 16.31 8.93 2.55
C GLY A 316 15.63 10.28 2.79
N THR A 317 15.10 10.95 1.75
CA THR A 317 14.28 12.17 1.91
C THR A 317 13.05 11.89 2.77
N GLY A 318 12.82 12.74 3.78
CA GLY A 318 11.63 12.70 4.63
C GLY A 318 11.66 13.88 5.60
N VAL A 319 10.53 14.59 5.72
CA VAL A 319 10.30 15.63 6.70
C VAL A 319 9.45 15.05 7.81
N PHE A 320 9.85 15.22 9.05
CA PHE A 320 9.15 14.67 10.20
C PHE A 320 8.12 15.66 10.73
N THR A 321 6.97 15.14 11.17
CA THR A 321 5.95 15.94 11.84
C THR A 321 5.47 15.22 13.09
N GLU A 322 5.03 16.01 14.08
CA GLU A 322 4.42 15.50 15.30
C GLU A 322 2.91 15.31 15.10
N LYS A 323 2.33 14.38 15.86
CA LYS A 323 0.89 14.24 16.00
C LYS A 323 0.32 15.43 16.79
N THR A 324 -0.67 16.10 16.23
CA THR A 324 -1.27 17.32 16.83
C THR A 324 -2.76 17.21 17.04
N ARG A 325 -3.41 16.18 16.52
CA ARG A 325 -4.86 15.91 16.64
C ARG A 325 -5.09 14.43 16.95
N LEU A 326 -6.30 14.10 17.34
CA LEU A 326 -6.73 12.71 17.47
C LEU A 326 -6.64 12.03 16.08
N GLY A 327 -6.12 10.81 16.06
CA GLY A 327 -6.09 9.96 14.88
C GLY A 327 -7.23 8.95 14.90
N TYR A 328 -7.62 8.44 13.73
CA TYR A 328 -8.59 7.36 13.58
C TYR A 328 -7.82 6.05 13.38
N HIS A 329 -7.97 5.12 14.31
CA HIS A 329 -7.18 3.89 14.39
C HIS A 329 -8.07 2.67 14.62
N GLU A 330 -7.50 1.50 14.41
CA GLU A 330 -8.19 0.25 14.75
C GLU A 330 -8.12 0.02 16.27
N PRO A 331 -9.17 -0.54 16.88
CA PRO A 331 -9.23 -0.76 18.33
C PRO A 331 -8.04 -1.53 18.90
N GLU A 332 -7.51 -2.49 18.15
CA GLU A 332 -6.39 -3.35 18.56
C GLU A 332 -5.10 -2.56 18.81
N GLU A 333 -4.93 -1.40 18.19
CA GLU A 333 -3.74 -0.55 18.39
C GLU A 333 -3.63 -0.01 19.81
N VAL A 334 -4.74 0.03 20.53
CA VAL A 334 -4.81 0.48 21.93
C VAL A 334 -5.23 -0.65 22.86
N GLU A 335 -5.05 -1.91 22.47
CA GLU A 335 -5.45 -3.09 23.24
C GLU A 335 -6.95 -3.11 23.58
N ALA A 336 -7.80 -2.55 22.72
CA ALA A 336 -9.25 -2.63 22.85
C ALA A 336 -9.78 -3.75 21.93
N SER A 337 -10.85 -4.42 22.39
CA SER A 337 -11.51 -5.47 21.61
C SER A 337 -12.62 -4.86 20.75
N PRO A 338 -12.62 -5.07 19.41
CA PRO A 338 -13.70 -4.67 18.54
C PRO A 338 -15.05 -5.22 18.99
N GLU A 339 -15.09 -6.51 19.43
CA GLU A 339 -16.31 -7.17 19.88
C GLU A 339 -16.92 -6.50 21.12
N ARG A 340 -16.06 -5.99 22.03
CA ARG A 340 -16.53 -5.22 23.18
C ARG A 340 -17.06 -3.84 22.78
N LEU A 341 -16.47 -3.21 21.78
CA LEU A 341 -16.96 -1.93 21.26
C LEU A 341 -18.27 -2.11 20.49
N ASP A 342 -18.49 -3.24 19.83
CA ASP A 342 -19.75 -3.53 19.14
C ASP A 342 -20.94 -3.70 20.09
N VAL A 343 -20.71 -4.03 21.36
CA VAL A 343 -21.75 -4.04 22.39
C VAL A 343 -22.39 -2.65 22.57
N ILE A 344 -21.66 -1.57 22.26
CA ILE A 344 -22.20 -0.20 22.32
C ILE A 344 -23.40 -0.05 21.39
N ALA A 345 -23.34 -0.63 20.18
CA ALA A 345 -24.45 -0.59 19.23
C ALA A 345 -25.71 -1.22 19.84
N SER A 346 -25.59 -2.39 20.46
CA SER A 346 -26.73 -3.08 21.08
C SER A 346 -27.35 -2.28 22.24
N ILE A 347 -26.51 -1.63 23.05
CA ILE A 347 -26.97 -0.76 24.15
C ILE A 347 -27.73 0.44 23.59
N VAL A 348 -27.22 1.05 22.53
CA VAL A 348 -27.88 2.20 21.88
C VAL A 348 -29.19 1.79 21.23
N GLU A 349 -29.23 0.66 20.53
CA GLU A 349 -30.44 0.12 19.91
C GLU A 349 -31.54 -0.16 20.94
N ASP A 350 -31.22 -0.76 22.07
CA ASP A 350 -32.17 -0.96 23.17
C ASP A 350 -32.73 0.39 23.70
N GLY A 351 -31.87 1.41 23.86
CA GLY A 351 -32.30 2.75 24.25
C GLY A 351 -33.23 3.42 23.22
N LEU A 352 -32.96 3.22 21.93
CA LEU A 352 -33.83 3.73 20.84
C LEU A 352 -35.19 2.99 20.81
N GLU A 353 -35.20 1.68 21.00
CA GLU A 353 -36.44 0.87 21.06
C GLU A 353 -37.30 1.26 22.26
N GLN A 354 -36.68 1.47 23.40
CA GLN A 354 -37.36 1.94 24.63
C GLN A 354 -37.77 3.42 24.57
N LYS A 355 -37.44 4.13 23.49
CA LYS A 355 -37.69 5.57 23.34
C LYS A 355 -37.06 6.42 24.45
N ALA A 356 -35.91 6.00 24.97
CA ALA A 356 -35.16 6.78 25.94
C ALA A 356 -34.55 8.06 25.30
N PHE A 357 -34.17 7.96 24.03
CA PHE A 357 -33.70 9.08 23.17
C PHE A 357 -33.98 8.74 21.69
N PRO A 358 -34.14 9.74 20.81
CA PRO A 358 -34.44 9.49 19.38
C PRO A 358 -33.21 9.17 18.55
N GLY A 359 -32.01 9.59 18.98
CA GLY A 359 -30.74 9.33 18.32
C GLY A 359 -29.57 9.86 19.12
N CYS A 360 -28.36 9.42 18.76
CA CYS A 360 -27.12 9.86 19.40
C CYS A 360 -25.89 9.66 18.51
N GLN A 361 -24.78 10.29 18.89
CA GLN A 361 -23.44 9.97 18.42
C GLN A 361 -22.64 9.40 19.58
N VAL A 362 -21.84 8.36 19.30
CA VAL A 362 -20.94 7.75 20.28
C VAL A 362 -19.52 7.77 19.72
N LEU A 363 -18.62 8.45 20.43
CA LEU A 363 -17.20 8.50 20.13
C LEU A 363 -16.42 7.95 21.32
N VAL A 364 -15.51 7.00 21.04
CA VAL A 364 -14.56 6.47 22.02
C VAL A 364 -13.14 6.75 21.53
N ALA A 365 -12.35 7.38 22.39
CA ALA A 365 -10.93 7.61 22.14
C ALA A 365 -10.11 7.09 23.32
N LYS A 366 -8.97 6.45 23.02
CA LYS A 366 -7.98 5.99 23.96
C LYS A 366 -6.58 6.32 23.43
N ASP A 367 -5.69 6.80 24.31
CA ASP A 367 -4.30 7.14 23.98
C ASP A 367 -4.14 8.08 22.77
N GLY A 368 -5.08 9.03 22.62
CA GLY A 368 -5.10 9.97 21.51
C GLY A 368 -5.59 9.39 20.19
N MET A 369 -6.19 8.20 20.18
CA MET A 369 -6.71 7.48 19.01
C MET A 369 -8.21 7.30 19.13
N ILE A 370 -8.97 7.73 18.11
CA ILE A 370 -10.40 7.45 17.99
C ILE A 370 -10.53 6.01 17.45
N ILE A 371 -11.14 5.16 18.25
CA ILE A 371 -11.31 3.73 17.97
C ILE A 371 -12.77 3.33 17.74
N TYR A 372 -13.69 4.24 18.00
CA TYR A 372 -15.11 4.07 17.74
C TYR A 372 -15.73 5.43 17.49
N ASP A 373 -16.51 5.57 16.43
CA ASP A 373 -17.22 6.80 16.09
C ASP A 373 -18.38 6.45 15.18
N LYS A 374 -19.57 6.36 15.79
CA LYS A 374 -20.82 5.96 15.11
C LYS A 374 -21.96 6.87 15.49
N SER A 375 -22.85 7.08 14.54
CA SER A 375 -24.11 7.82 14.68
C SER A 375 -25.28 6.88 14.61
N PHE A 376 -26.32 7.10 15.40
CA PHE A 376 -27.48 6.24 15.54
C PHE A 376 -28.78 7.03 15.56
N GLY A 377 -29.85 6.46 14.98
CA GLY A 377 -31.21 6.99 15.08
C GLY A 377 -31.42 8.32 14.34
N TYR A 378 -32.27 9.17 14.89
CA TYR A 378 -32.78 10.38 14.26
C TYR A 378 -32.74 11.55 15.23
N PHE A 379 -32.93 12.80 14.73
CA PHE A 379 -33.03 13.99 15.58
C PHE A 379 -34.28 13.98 16.44
N ASP A 380 -35.34 13.35 15.93
CA ASP A 380 -36.63 13.25 16.61
C ASP A 380 -37.32 11.89 16.32
N TYR A 381 -38.43 11.62 17.00
CA TYR A 381 -39.20 10.39 16.81
C TYR A 381 -40.01 10.37 15.51
N ASP A 382 -40.14 11.51 14.82
CA ASP A 382 -40.77 11.58 13.50
C ASP A 382 -39.88 11.01 12.39
N LYS A 383 -38.61 10.75 12.68
CA LYS A 383 -37.60 10.13 11.81
C LYS A 383 -37.38 10.87 10.48
N LYS A 384 -37.52 12.21 10.50
CA LYS A 384 -37.35 13.06 9.31
C LYS A 384 -35.89 13.26 8.93
N GLN A 385 -35.01 13.35 9.92
CA GLN A 385 -33.59 13.61 9.74
C GLN A 385 -32.77 12.63 10.57
N ALA A 386 -31.95 11.81 9.90
CA ALA A 386 -31.02 10.90 10.57
C ALA A 386 -29.89 11.67 11.27
N VAL A 387 -29.42 11.13 12.38
CA VAL A 387 -28.16 11.58 13.01
C VAL A 387 -27.00 11.08 12.17
N ASP A 388 -26.06 11.96 11.87
CA ASP A 388 -24.82 11.67 11.15
C ASP A 388 -23.60 12.27 11.89
N GLU A 389 -22.41 12.09 11.35
CA GLU A 389 -21.17 12.59 11.93
C GLU A 389 -21.07 14.14 12.01
N ASN A 390 -21.92 14.87 11.29
CA ASN A 390 -21.97 16.32 11.26
C ASN A 390 -23.09 16.89 12.15
N SER A 391 -23.84 16.03 12.83
CA SER A 391 -24.93 16.44 13.69
C SER A 391 -24.44 17.24 14.89
N VAL A 392 -25.09 18.37 15.16
CA VAL A 392 -24.73 19.30 16.22
C VAL A 392 -25.69 19.14 17.39
N TYR A 393 -25.14 19.09 18.60
CA TYR A 393 -25.88 18.94 19.85
C TYR A 393 -25.71 20.16 20.77
N ASP A 394 -26.73 20.47 21.52
CA ASP A 394 -26.60 21.35 22.70
C ASP A 394 -25.80 20.63 23.80
N LEU A 395 -24.66 21.18 24.15
CA LEU A 395 -23.76 20.59 25.13
C LEU A 395 -24.27 20.73 26.58
N ALA A 396 -25.28 21.55 26.82
CA ALA A 396 -25.82 21.81 28.15
C ALA A 396 -24.71 22.02 29.21
N SER A 397 -24.72 21.28 30.31
CA SER A 397 -23.71 21.40 31.38
C SER A 397 -22.30 20.91 30.97
N SER A 398 -22.14 20.19 29.89
CA SER A 398 -20.82 19.85 29.36
C SER A 398 -20.03 21.10 28.94
N SER A 399 -20.71 22.21 28.67
CA SER A 399 -20.10 23.52 28.42
C SER A 399 -19.19 23.98 29.55
N LYS A 400 -19.44 23.54 30.82
CA LYS A 400 -18.57 23.87 31.95
C LYS A 400 -17.16 23.29 31.78
N ALA A 401 -17.06 22.05 31.25
CA ALA A 401 -15.78 21.44 30.99
C ALA A 401 -15.19 21.92 29.64
N ALA A 402 -15.98 21.96 28.58
CA ALA A 402 -15.52 22.29 27.24
C ALA A 402 -15.23 23.79 27.00
N GLY A 403 -15.86 24.68 27.80
CA GLY A 403 -15.69 26.14 27.69
C GLY A 403 -15.02 26.76 28.92
N THR A 404 -15.71 26.76 30.07
CA THR A 404 -15.25 27.47 31.26
C THR A 404 -13.91 26.93 31.76
N LEU A 405 -13.75 25.61 31.89
CA LEU A 405 -12.50 25.03 32.40
C LEU A 405 -11.33 25.38 31.49
N LEU A 406 -11.48 25.26 30.16
CA LEU A 406 -10.42 25.60 29.21
C LEU A 406 -10.06 27.10 29.26
N ALA A 407 -11.03 27.98 29.46
CA ALA A 407 -10.77 29.41 29.63
C ALA A 407 -9.97 29.68 30.90
N VAL A 408 -10.30 28.99 32.01
CA VAL A 408 -9.55 29.10 33.27
C VAL A 408 -8.14 28.56 33.14
N MET A 409 -7.95 27.40 32.48
CA MET A 409 -6.62 26.84 32.19
C MET A 409 -5.76 27.82 31.38
N LYS A 410 -6.35 28.43 30.35
CA LYS A 410 -5.65 29.42 29.51
C LYS A 410 -5.31 30.70 30.30
N ALA A 411 -6.09 31.07 31.26
CA ALA A 411 -5.80 32.26 32.13
C ALA A 411 -4.75 31.96 33.22
N TYR A 412 -4.56 30.66 33.53
CA TYR A 412 -3.56 30.23 34.52
C TYR A 412 -2.16 30.12 33.87
N ASP A 413 -2.05 29.66 32.58
CA ASP A 413 -0.85 29.62 31.79
C ASP A 413 -0.35 31.05 31.41
#